data_d99885770c10133e6ef1796a15c33f5e
#
_entry.id   d99885770c10133e6ef1796a15c33f5e
#
_cell.length_a   1.000
_cell.length_b   1.000
_cell.length_c   1.000
_cell.angle_alpha   90.00
_cell.angle_beta   90.00
_cell.angle_gamma   90.00
#
_symmetry.space_group_name_H-M   'P 1'
#
loop_
_entity.id
_entity.type
_entity.pdbx_description
1 polymer ?
#
loop_
_entity_poly.entity_id
_entity_poly.type
_entity_poly.pdbx_seq_one_letter_code
_entity_poly.pdbx_strand_id
1 'polypeptide(L)'
;MRDYKKLCAQFNRTRALVSDKVYNNKDMQQLLLTIGFPKDNSLISVLADKEIIRRIGWNQYMMPQDPIYHKKFENVLISYFRERSKKYQETKKLKKEAYDKLILEKAIETVKAHGYLVLKNDDCLVIKASSIALA
;
A
#
# COMPACT_ATOMS: atom_id res chain seq x y z
N MET A 1 -16.80 7.55 0.84
CA MET A 1 -16.87 6.75 2.08
C MET A 1 -17.33 5.33 1.74
N ARG A 2 -16.63 4.32 2.25
CA ARG A 2 -17.02 2.93 1.95
C ARG A 2 -18.19 2.51 2.81
N ASP A 3 -19.16 1.87 2.19
CA ASP A 3 -20.30 1.31 2.90
C ASP A 3 -19.99 -0.13 3.32
N TYR A 4 -19.48 -0.30 4.53
CA TYR A 4 -19.11 -1.61 5.07
C TYR A 4 -20.32 -2.52 5.32
N LYS A 5 -21.46 -1.96 5.64
CA LYS A 5 -22.70 -2.74 5.83
C LYS A 5 -23.14 -3.37 4.51
N LYS A 6 -23.12 -2.61 3.45
CA LYS A 6 -23.46 -3.08 2.10
C LYS A 6 -22.47 -4.14 1.63
N LEU A 7 -21.18 -3.91 1.86
CA LEU A 7 -20.12 -4.84 1.50
C LEU A 7 -20.27 -6.15 2.28
N CYS A 8 -20.54 -6.07 3.59
CA CYS A 8 -20.78 -7.24 4.44
C CYS A 8 -22.01 -8.03 3.99
N ALA A 9 -23.10 -7.35 3.67
CA ALA A 9 -24.32 -8.00 3.17
C ALA A 9 -24.06 -8.73 1.86
N GLN A 10 -23.31 -8.12 0.95
CA GLN A 10 -22.95 -8.72 -0.32
C GLN A 10 -22.00 -9.92 -0.13
N PHE A 11 -21.05 -9.81 0.78
CA PHE A 11 -20.16 -10.89 1.16
C PHE A 11 -20.94 -12.10 1.69
N ASN A 12 -21.84 -11.89 2.64
CA ASN A 12 -22.64 -12.95 3.23
C ASN A 12 -23.59 -13.61 2.21
N ARG A 13 -24.11 -12.83 1.29
CA ARG A 13 -24.95 -13.32 0.20
C ARG A 13 -24.16 -14.23 -0.74
N THR A 14 -22.98 -13.82 -1.14
CA THR A 14 -22.07 -14.60 -1.99
C THR A 14 -21.60 -15.85 -1.26
N ARG A 15 -21.28 -15.75 0.02
CA ARG A 15 -20.90 -16.87 0.87
C ARG A 15 -21.95 -17.98 0.82
N ALA A 16 -23.22 -17.64 0.96
CA ALA A 16 -24.32 -18.62 0.93
C ALA A 16 -24.40 -19.37 -0.41
N LEU A 17 -24.03 -18.71 -1.50
CA LEU A 17 -24.08 -19.30 -2.84
C LEU A 17 -22.91 -20.25 -3.13
N VAL A 18 -21.74 -20.03 -2.51
CA VAL A 18 -20.51 -20.73 -2.87
C VAL A 18 -19.79 -21.36 -1.67
N SER A 19 -20.53 -21.68 -0.62
CA SER A 19 -19.97 -22.14 0.66
C SER A 19 -19.11 -23.41 0.56
N ASP A 20 -19.37 -24.28 -0.42
CA ASP A 20 -18.66 -25.55 -0.58
C ASP A 20 -17.55 -25.52 -1.62
N LYS A 21 -17.29 -24.37 -2.23
CA LYS A 21 -16.26 -24.25 -3.26
C LYS A 21 -14.91 -23.92 -2.70
N VAL A 22 -13.88 -24.57 -3.25
CA VAL A 22 -12.48 -24.30 -2.96
C VAL A 22 -11.91 -23.39 -4.06
N TYR A 23 -11.25 -22.31 -3.64
CA TYR A 23 -10.66 -21.34 -4.56
C TYR A 23 -9.14 -21.28 -4.34
N ASN A 24 -8.39 -21.12 -5.44
CA ASN A 24 -6.99 -20.70 -5.32
C ASN A 24 -6.93 -19.19 -5.05
N ASN A 25 -5.73 -18.66 -4.84
CA ASN A 25 -5.55 -17.23 -4.55
C ASN A 25 -6.13 -16.35 -5.66
N LYS A 26 -5.85 -16.68 -6.91
CA LYS A 26 -6.33 -15.93 -8.07
C LYS A 26 -7.84 -15.92 -8.18
N ASP A 27 -8.48 -17.08 -8.02
CA ASP A 27 -9.93 -17.20 -8.10
C ASP A 27 -10.62 -16.53 -6.91
N MET A 28 -10.05 -16.64 -5.73
CA MET A 28 -10.56 -15.94 -4.55
C MET A 28 -10.48 -14.42 -4.73
N GLN A 29 -9.41 -13.89 -5.33
CA GLN A 29 -9.32 -12.47 -5.66
C GLN A 29 -10.44 -12.04 -6.62
N GLN A 30 -10.71 -12.83 -7.64
CA GLN A 30 -11.81 -12.54 -8.59
C GLN A 30 -13.16 -12.52 -7.89
N LEU A 31 -13.40 -13.46 -6.99
CA LEU A 31 -14.63 -13.51 -6.21
C LEU A 31 -14.78 -12.27 -5.33
N LEU A 32 -13.71 -11.87 -4.64
CA LEU A 32 -13.70 -10.68 -3.79
C LEU A 32 -13.92 -9.40 -4.59
N LEU A 33 -13.34 -9.30 -5.79
CA LEU A 33 -13.58 -8.17 -6.70
C LEU A 33 -15.05 -8.09 -7.09
N THR A 34 -15.68 -9.23 -7.38
CA THR A 34 -17.11 -9.30 -7.71
C THR A 34 -17.99 -8.82 -6.55
N ILE A 35 -17.58 -9.11 -5.32
CA ILE A 35 -18.29 -8.66 -4.10
C ILE A 35 -18.16 -7.13 -3.92
N GLY A 36 -17.02 -6.56 -4.30
CA GLY A 36 -16.76 -5.13 -4.16
C GLY A 36 -15.48 -4.78 -3.42
N PHE A 37 -14.62 -5.77 -3.14
CA PHE A 37 -13.30 -5.52 -2.54
C PHE A 37 -12.30 -4.97 -3.56
N PRO A 38 -11.31 -4.20 -3.12
CA PRO A 38 -10.24 -3.76 -4.00
C PRO A 38 -9.32 -4.91 -4.41
N LYS A 39 -8.65 -4.77 -5.55
CA LYS A 39 -7.65 -5.72 -6.00
C LYS A 39 -6.37 -5.53 -5.17
N ASP A 40 -6.11 -6.47 -4.26
CA ASP A 40 -4.93 -6.44 -3.41
C ASP A 40 -4.57 -7.87 -3.00
N ASN A 41 -3.35 -8.31 -3.34
CA ASN A 41 -2.87 -9.65 -3.01
C ASN A 41 -2.77 -9.89 -1.50
N SER A 42 -2.48 -8.85 -0.72
CA SER A 42 -2.36 -8.97 0.74
C SER A 42 -3.71 -9.10 1.44
N LEU A 43 -4.80 -8.67 0.79
CA LEU A 43 -6.14 -8.72 1.37
C LEU A 43 -6.56 -10.14 1.72
N ILE A 44 -6.27 -11.11 0.86
CA ILE A 44 -6.62 -12.51 1.10
C ILE A 44 -5.95 -13.04 2.35
N SER A 45 -4.66 -12.74 2.55
CA SER A 45 -3.93 -13.13 3.76
C SER A 45 -4.53 -12.51 5.01
N VAL A 46 -4.88 -11.24 4.96
CA VAL A 46 -5.51 -10.54 6.08
C VAL A 46 -6.87 -11.13 6.41
N LEU A 47 -7.71 -11.36 5.42
CA LEU A 47 -9.03 -11.96 5.63
C LEU A 47 -8.93 -13.38 6.18
N ALA A 48 -7.97 -14.18 5.72
CA ALA A 48 -7.74 -15.52 6.25
C ALA A 48 -7.23 -15.48 7.69
N ASP A 49 -6.29 -14.59 8.01
CA ASP A 49 -5.75 -14.43 9.36
C ASP A 49 -6.81 -13.98 10.37
N LYS A 50 -7.79 -13.19 9.93
CA LYS A 50 -8.90 -12.71 10.74
C LYS A 50 -10.14 -13.60 10.69
N GLU A 51 -10.03 -14.75 10.04
CA GLU A 51 -11.12 -15.74 9.92
C GLU A 51 -12.35 -15.23 9.18
N ILE A 52 -12.20 -14.23 8.33
CA ILE A 52 -13.27 -13.78 7.44
C ILE A 52 -13.42 -14.76 6.27
N ILE A 53 -12.31 -15.31 5.76
CA ILE A 53 -12.29 -16.45 4.85
C ILE A 53 -11.47 -17.57 5.49
N ARG A 54 -11.60 -18.78 4.95
CA ARG A 54 -10.91 -19.96 5.49
C ARG A 54 -9.74 -20.36 4.60
N ARG A 55 -8.56 -20.52 5.21
CA ARG A 55 -7.42 -21.14 4.53
C ARG A 55 -7.42 -22.61 4.89
N ILE A 56 -7.62 -23.48 3.90
CA ILE A 56 -7.72 -24.93 4.10
C ILE A 56 -6.45 -25.68 3.68
N GLY A 57 -5.52 -25.00 3.01
CA GLY A 57 -4.25 -25.57 2.58
C GLY A 57 -3.44 -24.55 1.81
N TRP A 58 -2.31 -24.99 1.25
CA TRP A 58 -1.49 -24.13 0.43
C TRP A 58 -2.27 -23.70 -0.83
N ASN A 59 -2.40 -22.39 -1.01
CA ASN A 59 -3.14 -21.78 -2.13
C ASN A 59 -4.59 -22.31 -2.24
N GLN A 60 -5.20 -22.65 -1.11
CA GLN A 60 -6.58 -23.15 -1.05
C GLN A 60 -7.38 -22.37 -0.03
N TYR A 61 -8.47 -21.75 -0.49
CA TYR A 61 -9.33 -20.90 0.32
C TYR A 61 -10.79 -21.28 0.13
N MET A 62 -11.57 -21.09 1.17
CA MET A 62 -13.03 -21.26 1.13
C MET A 62 -13.70 -20.08 1.80
N MET A 63 -14.92 -19.80 1.40
CA MET A 63 -15.78 -18.88 2.12
C MET A 63 -16.17 -19.48 3.48
N PRO A 64 -16.45 -18.65 4.51
CA PRO A 64 -16.81 -19.15 5.83
C PRO A 64 -18.14 -19.92 5.78
N GLN A 65 -18.31 -20.90 6.67
CA GLN A 65 -19.55 -21.68 6.75
C GLN A 65 -20.72 -20.86 7.29
N ASP A 66 -20.44 -19.93 8.21
CA ASP A 66 -21.43 -19.09 8.84
C ASP A 66 -21.34 -17.64 8.35
N PRO A 67 -22.45 -16.89 8.36
CA PRO A 67 -22.40 -15.47 8.03
C PRO A 67 -21.49 -14.73 8.99
N ILE A 68 -20.74 -13.76 8.45
CA ILE A 68 -19.90 -12.88 9.26
C ILE A 68 -20.73 -11.74 9.82
N TYR A 69 -20.61 -11.52 11.13
CA TYR A 69 -21.29 -10.43 11.79
C TYR A 69 -20.75 -9.09 11.29
N HIS A 70 -21.63 -8.17 10.94
CA HIS A 70 -21.25 -6.93 10.26
C HIS A 70 -20.22 -6.08 11.04
N LYS A 71 -20.28 -6.08 12.37
CA LYS A 71 -19.37 -5.30 13.21
C LYS A 71 -17.96 -5.88 13.19
N LYS A 72 -17.82 -7.20 13.22
CA LYS A 72 -16.53 -7.89 13.08
C LYS A 72 -15.93 -7.60 11.70
N PHE A 73 -16.73 -7.71 10.67
CA PHE A 73 -16.34 -7.46 9.27
C PHE A 73 -15.87 -6.01 9.09
N GLU A 74 -16.65 -5.05 9.58
CA GLU A 74 -16.32 -3.64 9.54
C GLU A 74 -15.01 -3.34 10.26
N ASN A 75 -14.82 -3.85 11.48
CA ASN A 75 -13.60 -3.62 12.26
C ASN A 75 -12.35 -4.15 11.54
N VAL A 76 -12.43 -5.34 10.97
CA VAL A 76 -11.32 -5.93 10.21
C VAL A 76 -10.96 -5.08 9.00
N LEU A 77 -11.95 -4.64 8.24
CA LEU A 77 -11.73 -3.83 7.05
C LEU A 77 -11.24 -2.42 7.37
N ILE A 78 -11.77 -1.78 8.40
CA ILE A 78 -11.30 -0.47 8.83
C ILE A 78 -9.82 -0.55 9.22
N SER A 79 -9.42 -1.53 10.00
CA SER A 79 -8.02 -1.74 10.37
C SER A 79 -7.13 -1.98 9.16
N TYR A 80 -7.58 -2.83 8.23
CA TYR A 80 -6.86 -3.12 7.00
C TYR A 80 -6.61 -1.86 6.16
N PHE A 81 -7.66 -1.08 5.89
CA PHE A 81 -7.52 0.12 5.07
C PHE A 81 -6.71 1.21 5.76
N ARG A 82 -6.82 1.33 7.08
CA ARG A 82 -6.02 2.26 7.88
C ARG A 82 -4.53 1.95 7.78
N GLU A 83 -4.16 0.69 7.97
CA GLU A 83 -2.77 0.24 7.87
C GLU A 83 -2.22 0.42 6.45
N ARG A 84 -3.03 0.11 5.45
CA ARG A 84 -2.64 0.29 4.04
C ARG A 84 -2.39 1.75 3.70
N SER A 85 -3.25 2.66 4.13
CA SER A 85 -3.08 4.10 3.93
C SER A 85 -1.81 4.61 4.62
N LYS A 86 -1.55 4.17 5.84
CA LYS A 86 -0.37 4.51 6.60
C LYS A 86 0.91 4.06 5.89
N LYS A 87 0.98 2.81 5.45
CA LYS A 87 2.11 2.27 4.68
C LYS A 87 2.32 3.03 3.38
N TYR A 88 1.26 3.34 2.67
CA TYR A 88 1.33 4.11 1.42
C TYR A 88 1.91 5.50 1.66
N GLN A 89 1.48 6.21 2.69
CA GLN A 89 1.98 7.54 3.04
C GLN A 89 3.46 7.50 3.45
N GLU A 90 3.87 6.52 4.24
CA GLU A 90 5.26 6.32 4.63
C GLU A 90 6.16 6.05 3.42
N THR A 91 5.75 5.17 2.51
CA THR A 91 6.48 4.85 1.28
C THR A 91 6.60 6.08 0.39
N LYS A 92 5.52 6.85 0.23
CA LYS A 92 5.51 8.07 -0.57
C LYS A 92 6.48 9.12 -0.01
N LYS A 93 6.51 9.29 1.31
CA LYS A 93 7.43 10.19 2.00
C LYS A 93 8.90 9.79 1.78
N LEU A 94 9.23 8.52 1.95
CA LEU A 94 10.58 8.00 1.74
C LEU A 94 11.04 8.18 0.29
N LYS A 95 10.19 7.92 -0.68
CA LYS A 95 10.50 8.12 -2.10
C LYS A 95 10.77 9.59 -2.41
N LYS A 96 9.99 10.49 -1.85
CA LYS A 96 10.19 11.93 -2.03
C LYS A 96 11.51 12.39 -1.45
N GLU A 97 11.86 11.99 -0.24
CA GLU A 97 13.12 12.33 0.41
C GLU A 97 14.32 11.83 -0.39
N ALA A 98 14.28 10.60 -0.88
CA ALA A 98 15.34 10.04 -1.72
C ALA A 98 15.48 10.79 -3.04
N TYR A 99 14.38 11.18 -3.66
CA TYR A 99 14.39 11.93 -4.91
C TYR A 99 14.98 13.34 -4.72
N ASP A 100 14.58 14.05 -3.68
CA ASP A 100 15.09 15.39 -3.35
C ASP A 100 16.61 15.35 -3.10
N LYS A 101 17.09 14.34 -2.39
CA LYS A 101 18.51 14.14 -2.14
C LYS A 101 19.31 13.91 -3.44
N LEU A 102 18.77 13.09 -4.34
CA LEU A 102 19.40 12.81 -5.62
C LEU A 102 19.51 14.06 -6.50
N ILE A 103 18.48 14.89 -6.54
CA ILE A 103 18.49 16.16 -7.27
C ILE A 103 19.56 17.08 -6.71
N LEU A 104 19.69 17.21 -5.41
CA LEU A 104 20.69 18.04 -4.77
C LEU A 104 22.10 17.57 -5.09
N GLU A 105 22.39 16.29 -5.02
CA GLU A 105 23.69 15.71 -5.37
C GLU A 105 24.07 15.99 -6.82
N LYS A 106 23.15 15.83 -7.76
CA LYS A 106 23.38 16.13 -9.18
C LYS A 106 23.65 17.62 -9.40
N ALA A 107 22.94 18.50 -8.73
CA ALA A 107 23.13 19.93 -8.82
C ALA A 107 24.54 20.32 -8.35
N ILE A 108 25.04 19.77 -7.25
CA ILE A 108 26.37 20.00 -6.71
C ILE A 108 27.43 19.53 -7.72
N GLU A 109 27.31 18.35 -8.29
CA GLU A 109 28.23 17.82 -9.29
C GLU A 109 28.29 18.70 -10.51
N THR A 110 27.19 19.18 -11.02
CA THR A 110 27.10 20.07 -12.18
C THR A 110 27.82 21.39 -11.91
N VAL A 111 27.59 21.98 -10.77
CA VAL A 111 28.24 23.24 -10.37
C VAL A 111 29.76 23.08 -10.28
N LYS A 112 30.25 22.01 -9.66
CA LYS A 112 31.66 21.69 -9.57
C LYS A 112 32.32 21.49 -10.93
N ALA A 113 31.63 20.83 -11.85
CA ALA A 113 32.11 20.58 -13.21
C ALA A 113 32.32 21.89 -14.00
N HIS A 114 31.59 22.95 -13.67
CA HIS A 114 31.72 24.26 -14.29
C HIS A 114 32.70 25.19 -13.58
N GLY A 115 33.47 24.69 -12.63
CA GLY A 115 34.52 25.47 -11.96
C GLY A 115 34.04 26.34 -10.80
N TYR A 116 32.90 26.04 -10.24
CA TYR A 116 32.38 26.72 -9.07
C TYR A 116 32.74 26.00 -7.77
N LEU A 117 32.94 26.75 -6.71
CA LEU A 117 33.05 26.21 -5.37
C LEU A 117 31.67 26.12 -4.72
N VAL A 118 31.41 24.98 -4.13
CA VAL A 118 30.17 24.76 -3.38
C VAL A 118 30.47 24.75 -1.90
N LEU A 119 29.94 25.75 -1.18
CA LEU A 119 30.11 25.89 0.26
C LEU A 119 28.75 25.54 0.90
N LYS A 120 28.78 24.61 1.84
CA LYS A 120 27.58 24.18 2.55
C LYS A 120 27.59 24.74 3.98
N ASN A 121 26.67 25.64 4.27
CA ASN A 121 26.37 26.09 5.62
C ASN A 121 25.22 25.27 6.18
N ASP A 122 24.96 25.39 7.49
CA ASP A 122 23.98 24.55 8.21
C ASP A 122 22.62 24.44 7.52
N ASP A 123 22.11 25.53 6.95
CA ASP A 123 20.78 25.56 6.35
C ASP A 123 20.73 25.96 4.88
N CYS A 124 21.85 26.29 4.27
CA CYS A 124 21.87 26.70 2.88
C CYS A 124 23.15 26.33 2.16
N LEU A 125 23.02 26.23 0.85
CA LEU A 125 24.10 25.95 -0.07
C LEU A 125 24.56 27.25 -0.72
N VAL A 126 25.79 27.64 -0.49
CA VAL A 126 26.36 28.84 -1.10
C VAL A 126 27.26 28.43 -2.27
N ILE A 127 26.96 28.97 -3.43
CA ILE A 127 27.75 28.72 -4.65
C ILE A 127 28.55 29.98 -4.96
N LYS A 128 29.88 29.81 -5.07
CA LYS A 128 30.77 30.88 -5.44
C LYS A 128 31.56 30.52 -6.69
N ALA A 129 31.77 31.45 -7.57
CA ALA A 129 32.66 31.27 -8.69
C ALA A 129 34.10 31.04 -8.18
N SER A 130 34.82 30.16 -8.86
CA SER A 130 36.22 29.92 -8.51
C SER A 130 37.02 31.21 -8.63
N SER A 131 37.93 31.45 -7.68
CA SER A 131 38.83 32.61 -7.70
C SER A 131 39.70 32.66 -8.96
N ILE A 132 40.00 31.52 -9.54
CA ILE A 132 40.76 31.41 -10.78
C ILE A 132 39.96 31.96 -11.96
N ALA A 133 38.67 31.75 -11.98
CA ALA A 133 37.78 32.27 -13.02
C ALA A 133 37.64 33.79 -12.97
N LEU A 134 37.97 34.40 -11.84
CA LEU A 134 37.89 35.85 -11.63
C LEU A 134 39.21 36.57 -11.86
N ALA A 135 40.29 35.84 -11.99
CA ALA A 135 41.62 36.40 -12.19
C ALA A 135 41.83 36.91 -13.64
#